data_998a61db0f477e9918838c2a761a5d59
#
_entry.id   998a61db0f477e9918838c2a761a5d59
#
_cell.length_a   1.000
_cell.length_b   1.000
_cell.length_c   1.000
_cell.angle_alpha   90.00
_cell.angle_beta   90.00
_cell.angle_gamma   90.00
#
_symmetry.space_group_name_H-M   'P 1'
#
loop_
_entity.id
_entity.type
_entity.pdbx_description
1 polymer ?
#
loop_
_entity_poly.entity_id
_entity_poly.type
_entity_poly.pdbx_seq_one_letter_code
_entity_poly.pdbx_strand_id
1 'polypeptide(L)'
;MKISIADSSLGYEITSFFQKNVFVYNDGIPNREFLCPDGAFAAALRRQVVVAIDNNQIVGALRFYPKKSTQTISLYQFAIVSSHQGQGLLGKMLRILGDYPIEVLCPISSTLNNYYEKSGWRLKETKKINNIWEWQSGE
;
A
#
# COMPACT_ATOMS: atom_id res chain seq x y z
N MET A 1 -13.25 13.66 -1.97
CA MET A 1 -12.54 12.38 -1.77
C MET A 1 -12.41 12.08 -0.29
N LYS A 2 -12.64 10.82 0.08
CA LYS A 2 -12.53 10.38 1.47
C LYS A 2 -11.44 9.32 1.59
N ILE A 3 -10.54 9.49 2.55
CA ILE A 3 -9.46 8.54 2.84
C ILE A 3 -9.68 8.02 4.26
N SER A 4 -9.76 6.70 4.42
CA SER A 4 -10.07 6.12 5.73
C SER A 4 -9.60 4.68 5.84
N ILE A 5 -9.55 4.17 7.08
CA ILE A 5 -9.39 2.74 7.33
C ILE A 5 -10.66 2.04 6.86
N ALA A 6 -10.50 1.04 6.00
CA ALA A 6 -11.63 0.30 5.46
C ALA A 6 -12.22 -0.66 6.49
N ASP A 7 -13.53 -0.86 6.44
CA ASP A 7 -14.18 -1.92 7.22
C ASP A 7 -14.41 -3.15 6.35
N SER A 8 -14.84 -4.25 6.97
CA SER A 8 -14.99 -5.54 6.28
C SER A 8 -16.09 -5.54 5.23
N SER A 9 -17.01 -4.59 5.26
CA SER A 9 -18.07 -4.51 4.23
C SER A 9 -17.52 -4.19 2.84
N LEU A 10 -16.29 -3.66 2.76
CA LEU A 10 -15.63 -3.34 1.49
C LEU A 10 -14.76 -4.47 0.95
N GLY A 11 -14.81 -5.67 1.53
CA GLY A 11 -13.93 -6.77 1.16
C GLY A 11 -13.97 -7.12 -0.32
N TYR A 12 -15.16 -7.21 -0.92
CA TYR A 12 -15.28 -7.53 -2.35
C TYR A 12 -14.74 -6.40 -3.23
N GLU A 13 -15.07 -5.16 -2.90
CA GLU A 13 -14.60 -3.99 -3.65
C GLU A 13 -13.08 -3.86 -3.58
N ILE A 14 -12.49 -4.11 -2.41
CA ILE A 14 -11.03 -4.10 -2.24
C ILE A 14 -10.39 -5.18 -3.09
N THR A 15 -10.92 -6.41 -3.05
CA THR A 15 -10.41 -7.52 -3.87
C THR A 15 -10.46 -7.16 -5.35
N SER A 16 -11.61 -6.69 -5.82
CA SER A 16 -11.79 -6.30 -7.21
C SER A 16 -10.81 -5.19 -7.62
N PHE A 17 -10.61 -4.23 -6.74
CA PHE A 17 -9.68 -3.13 -6.99
C PHE A 17 -8.24 -3.63 -7.17
N PHE A 18 -7.76 -4.48 -6.27
CA PHE A 18 -6.42 -5.02 -6.39
C PHE A 18 -6.25 -5.92 -7.61
N GLN A 19 -7.26 -6.74 -7.94
CA GLN A 19 -7.21 -7.58 -9.13
C GLN A 19 -7.04 -6.75 -10.40
N LYS A 20 -7.66 -5.59 -10.47
CA LYS A 20 -7.58 -4.72 -11.65
C LYS A 20 -6.30 -3.89 -11.71
N ASN A 21 -5.71 -3.55 -10.56
CA ASN A 21 -4.69 -2.51 -10.51
C ASN A 21 -3.32 -2.98 -10.06
N VAL A 22 -3.21 -4.13 -9.42
CA VAL A 22 -1.94 -4.58 -8.81
C VAL A 22 -0.83 -4.83 -9.83
N PHE A 23 -1.18 -5.32 -11.00
CA PHE A 23 -0.19 -5.64 -12.03
C PHE A 23 0.60 -4.44 -12.51
N VAL A 24 0.03 -3.25 -12.40
CA VAL A 24 0.69 -2.01 -12.83
C VAL A 24 1.93 -1.73 -11.97
N TYR A 25 1.86 -2.11 -10.68
CA TYR A 25 2.89 -1.75 -9.70
C TYR A 25 3.82 -2.90 -9.34
N ASN A 26 3.44 -4.14 -9.60
CA ASN A 26 4.20 -5.31 -9.20
C ASN A 26 4.91 -5.99 -10.37
N ASP A 27 5.13 -5.27 -11.46
CA ASP A 27 5.81 -5.79 -12.65
C ASP A 27 5.21 -7.10 -13.16
N GLY A 28 3.89 -7.24 -13.01
CA GLY A 28 3.18 -8.44 -13.44
C GLY A 28 3.24 -9.61 -12.47
N ILE A 29 3.82 -9.43 -11.28
CA ILE A 29 3.90 -10.48 -10.27
C ILE A 29 2.83 -10.23 -9.21
N PRO A 30 1.70 -10.95 -9.24
CA PRO A 30 0.64 -10.73 -8.26
C PRO A 30 0.97 -11.36 -6.92
N ASN A 31 0.59 -10.70 -5.84
CA ASN A 31 0.55 -11.32 -4.53
C ASN A 31 -0.83 -11.97 -4.36
N ARG A 32 -0.87 -13.30 -4.46
CA ARG A 32 -2.12 -14.06 -4.48
C ARG A 32 -2.98 -13.85 -3.23
N GLU A 33 -2.35 -13.61 -2.10
CA GLU A 33 -3.08 -13.37 -0.85
C GLU A 33 -4.02 -12.17 -0.98
N PHE A 34 -3.62 -11.15 -1.73
CA PHE A 34 -4.41 -9.94 -1.90
C PHE A 34 -5.46 -10.04 -2.99
N LEU A 35 -5.40 -11.11 -3.78
CA LEU A 35 -6.28 -11.28 -4.92
C LEU A 35 -7.47 -12.18 -4.61
N CYS A 36 -7.64 -12.61 -3.36
CA CYS A 36 -8.79 -13.42 -2.98
C CYS A 36 -9.68 -12.64 -2.00
N PRO A 37 -11.01 -12.84 -2.09
CA PRO A 37 -11.95 -12.16 -1.20
C PRO A 37 -11.69 -12.42 0.29
N ASP A 38 -11.33 -13.65 0.64
CA ASP A 38 -11.08 -14.01 2.04
C ASP A 38 -9.90 -13.22 2.62
N GLY A 39 -8.83 -13.05 1.84
CA GLY A 39 -7.68 -12.25 2.27
C GLY A 39 -8.03 -10.79 2.47
N ALA A 40 -8.83 -10.21 1.56
CA ALA A 40 -9.27 -8.83 1.67
C ALA A 40 -10.20 -8.63 2.87
N PHE A 41 -11.14 -9.55 3.07
CA PHE A 41 -12.03 -9.50 4.25
C PHE A 41 -11.23 -9.59 5.55
N ALA A 42 -10.29 -10.53 5.64
CA ALA A 42 -9.48 -10.70 6.83
C ALA A 42 -8.66 -9.44 7.14
N ALA A 43 -8.05 -8.85 6.14
CA ALA A 43 -7.26 -7.63 6.31
C ALA A 43 -8.14 -6.46 6.75
N ALA A 44 -9.30 -6.28 6.13
CA ALA A 44 -10.24 -5.22 6.49
C ALA A 44 -10.80 -5.42 7.89
N LEU A 45 -11.10 -6.67 8.26
CA LEU A 45 -11.59 -6.97 9.61
C LEU A 45 -10.54 -6.63 10.68
N ARG A 46 -9.27 -6.81 10.38
CA ARG A 46 -8.17 -6.40 11.26
C ARG A 46 -7.85 -4.92 11.18
N ARG A 47 -8.55 -4.17 10.34
CA ARG A 47 -8.34 -2.74 10.11
C ARG A 47 -6.94 -2.45 9.55
N GLN A 48 -6.50 -3.27 8.61
CA GLN A 48 -5.17 -3.20 7.99
C GLN A 48 -5.21 -2.77 6.52
N VAL A 49 -6.29 -2.12 6.11
CA VAL A 49 -6.43 -1.58 4.76
C VAL A 49 -6.85 -0.12 4.84
N VAL A 50 -6.17 0.74 4.09
CA VAL A 50 -6.59 2.13 3.88
C VAL A 50 -7.16 2.22 2.48
N VAL A 51 -8.30 2.90 2.33
CA VAL A 51 -8.92 3.15 1.02
C VAL A 51 -9.10 4.65 0.81
N ALA A 52 -8.96 5.06 -0.44
CA ALA A 52 -9.34 6.38 -0.92
C ALA A 52 -10.54 6.21 -1.85
N ILE A 53 -11.63 6.89 -1.53
CA ILE A 53 -12.88 6.78 -2.27
C ILE A 53 -13.21 8.15 -2.88
N ASP A 54 -13.43 8.17 -4.18
CA ASP A 54 -13.82 9.36 -4.91
C ASP A 54 -14.98 9.00 -5.82
N ASN A 55 -16.04 9.81 -5.83
CA ASN A 55 -17.26 9.54 -6.59
C ASN A 55 -17.82 8.12 -6.33
N ASN A 56 -17.83 7.71 -5.07
CA ASN A 56 -18.32 6.41 -4.62
C ASN A 56 -17.54 5.20 -5.16
N GLN A 57 -16.32 5.43 -5.64
CA GLN A 57 -15.47 4.35 -6.15
C GLN A 57 -14.10 4.38 -5.46
N ILE A 58 -13.54 3.19 -5.24
CA ILE A 58 -12.18 3.10 -4.72
C ILE A 58 -11.21 3.55 -5.81
N VAL A 59 -10.41 4.57 -5.52
CA VAL A 59 -9.38 5.08 -6.44
C VAL A 59 -7.97 4.80 -5.93
N GLY A 60 -7.84 4.38 -4.69
CA GLY A 60 -6.57 3.95 -4.10
C GLY A 60 -6.83 3.01 -2.95
N ALA A 61 -5.93 2.06 -2.75
CA ALA A 61 -5.98 1.16 -1.60
C ALA A 61 -4.57 0.73 -1.23
N LEU A 62 -4.34 0.51 0.07
CA LEU A 62 -3.10 -0.08 0.53
C LEU A 62 -3.38 -1.05 1.66
N ARG A 63 -2.55 -2.09 1.75
CA ARG A 63 -2.57 -3.03 2.85
C ARG A 63 -1.30 -2.86 3.66
N PHE A 64 -1.44 -2.79 4.98
CA PHE A 64 -0.33 -2.58 5.89
C PHE A 64 -0.41 -3.54 7.06
N TYR A 65 0.70 -3.69 7.77
CA TYR A 65 0.78 -4.52 8.95
C TYR A 65 1.63 -3.81 10.02
N PRO A 66 1.06 -3.53 11.21
CA PRO A 66 1.84 -2.93 12.29
C PRO A 66 2.74 -3.96 12.95
N LYS A 67 4.03 -3.68 13.02
CA LYS A 67 5.02 -4.52 13.71
C LYS A 67 5.24 -3.97 15.10
N LYS A 68 4.68 -4.59 16.10
CA LYS A 68 4.74 -4.10 17.49
C LYS A 68 6.16 -4.12 18.06
N SER A 69 6.95 -5.13 17.71
CA SER A 69 8.30 -5.29 18.25
C SER A 69 9.27 -4.18 17.83
N THR A 70 9.10 -3.63 16.63
CA THR A 70 9.97 -2.60 16.08
C THR A 70 9.31 -1.22 16.02
N GLN A 71 8.02 -1.15 16.35
CA GLN A 71 7.20 0.07 16.24
C GLN A 71 7.25 0.67 14.84
N THR A 72 7.26 -0.20 13.84
CA THR A 72 7.19 0.18 12.43
C THR A 72 5.95 -0.43 11.78
N ILE A 73 5.58 0.11 10.62
CA ILE A 73 4.47 -0.40 9.84
C ILE A 73 5.04 -0.93 8.54
N SER A 74 4.67 -2.16 8.19
CA SER A 74 5.01 -2.73 6.88
C SER A 74 3.92 -2.40 5.88
N LEU A 75 4.30 -1.76 4.77
CA LEU A 75 3.43 -1.61 3.61
C LEU A 75 3.57 -2.85 2.75
N TYR A 76 2.50 -3.64 2.64
CA TYR A 76 2.54 -4.87 1.87
C TYR A 76 2.24 -4.66 0.40
N GLN A 77 1.24 -3.86 0.12
CA GLN A 77 0.80 -3.65 -1.26
C GLN A 77 -0.03 -2.37 -1.34
N PHE A 78 0.09 -1.69 -2.47
CA PHE A 78 -0.78 -0.55 -2.75
C PHE A 78 -1.05 -0.46 -4.24
N ALA A 79 -2.11 0.22 -4.58
CA ALA A 79 -2.41 0.57 -5.96
C ALA A 79 -3.23 1.86 -6.00
N ILE A 80 -3.01 2.66 -7.04
CA ILE A 80 -3.74 3.90 -7.28
C ILE A 80 -4.13 3.90 -8.75
N VAL A 81 -5.42 4.21 -9.04
CA VAL A 81 -5.88 4.28 -10.42
C VAL A 81 -5.13 5.37 -11.19
N SER A 82 -4.96 5.18 -12.49
CA SER A 82 -4.13 6.07 -13.30
C SER A 82 -4.57 7.53 -13.25
N SER A 83 -5.86 7.80 -13.14
CA SER A 83 -6.39 9.16 -13.08
C SER A 83 -5.99 9.93 -11.81
N HIS A 84 -5.55 9.23 -10.78
CA HIS A 84 -5.19 9.82 -9.49
C HIS A 84 -3.70 9.66 -9.16
N GLN A 85 -2.90 9.13 -10.08
CA GLN A 85 -1.45 9.02 -9.90
C GLN A 85 -0.76 10.37 -10.06
N GLY A 86 0.40 10.53 -9.42
CA GLY A 86 1.18 11.75 -9.53
C GLY A 86 0.65 12.92 -8.71
N GLN A 87 -0.31 12.68 -7.81
CA GLN A 87 -0.95 13.72 -7.01
C GLN A 87 -0.67 13.60 -5.51
N GLY A 88 0.27 12.74 -5.13
CA GLY A 88 0.61 12.55 -3.73
C GLY A 88 -0.41 11.76 -2.92
N LEU A 89 -1.28 10.99 -3.58
CA LEU A 89 -2.35 10.27 -2.90
C LEU A 89 -1.80 9.22 -1.94
N LEU A 90 -0.76 8.48 -2.33
CA LEU A 90 -0.18 7.48 -1.43
C LEU A 90 0.30 8.12 -0.13
N GLY A 91 0.98 9.25 -0.19
CA GLY A 91 1.42 9.96 1.00
C GLY A 91 0.26 10.37 1.91
N LYS A 92 -0.84 10.84 1.32
CA LYS A 92 -2.04 11.17 2.09
C LYS A 92 -2.62 9.96 2.78
N MET A 93 -2.62 8.81 2.11
CA MET A 93 -3.12 7.56 2.68
C MET A 93 -2.22 7.08 3.82
N LEU A 94 -0.90 7.19 3.66
CA LEU A 94 0.05 6.77 4.68
C LEU A 94 -0.02 7.62 5.94
N ARG A 95 -0.35 8.91 5.81
CA ARG A 95 -0.47 9.81 6.98
C ARG A 95 -1.59 9.42 7.93
N ILE A 96 -2.59 8.68 7.47
CA ILE A 96 -3.66 8.16 8.32
C ILE A 96 -3.10 7.18 9.36
N LEU A 97 -1.97 6.54 9.07
CA LEU A 97 -1.38 5.51 9.93
C LEU A 97 -0.63 6.08 11.15
N GLY A 98 -0.52 7.40 11.25
CA GLY A 98 0.12 8.05 12.39
C GLY A 98 1.61 8.31 12.16
N ASP A 99 2.37 8.42 13.25
CA ASP A 99 3.75 8.87 13.21
C ASP A 99 4.78 7.75 13.14
N TYR A 100 4.34 6.51 12.99
CA TYR A 100 5.25 5.37 12.91
C TYR A 100 5.99 5.36 11.57
N PRO A 101 7.28 5.00 11.56
CA PRO A 101 7.98 4.77 10.30
C PRO A 101 7.32 3.64 9.50
N ILE A 102 7.26 3.81 8.19
CA ILE A 102 6.63 2.82 7.30
C ILE A 102 7.72 2.24 6.43
N GLU A 103 7.80 0.90 6.37
CA GLU A 103 8.78 0.19 5.56
C GLU A 103 8.11 -0.60 4.47
N VAL A 104 8.78 -0.69 3.33
CA VAL A 104 8.34 -1.55 2.23
C VAL A 104 9.52 -2.36 1.73
N LEU A 105 9.27 -3.64 1.46
CA LEU A 105 10.23 -4.53 0.81
C LEU A 105 9.99 -4.48 -0.69
N CYS A 106 11.03 -4.19 -1.45
CA CYS A 106 10.94 -4.10 -2.90
C CYS A 106 12.08 -4.91 -3.52
N PRO A 107 11.78 -5.91 -4.36
CA PRO A 107 12.85 -6.66 -5.03
C PRO A 107 13.81 -5.72 -5.76
N ILE A 108 15.11 -6.01 -5.69
CA ILE A 108 16.13 -5.16 -6.33
C ILE A 108 15.86 -5.00 -7.83
N SER A 109 15.31 -6.04 -8.47
CA SER A 109 15.01 -6.03 -9.90
C SER A 109 13.75 -5.25 -10.28
N SER A 110 12.96 -4.80 -9.30
CA SER A 110 11.69 -4.13 -9.60
C SER A 110 11.88 -2.68 -10.02
N THR A 111 11.11 -2.26 -11.02
CA THR A 111 11.06 -0.87 -11.47
C THR A 111 10.46 0.06 -10.41
N LEU A 112 9.73 -0.49 -9.43
CA LEU A 112 9.17 0.30 -8.32
C LEU A 112 10.25 0.98 -7.46
N ASN A 113 11.50 0.50 -7.48
CA ASN A 113 12.57 1.17 -6.76
C ASN A 113 12.72 2.63 -7.21
N ASN A 114 12.57 2.90 -8.50
CA ASN A 114 12.61 4.28 -9.02
C ASN A 114 11.48 5.13 -8.46
N TYR A 115 10.28 4.54 -8.33
CA TYR A 115 9.14 5.24 -7.73
C TYR A 115 9.43 5.65 -6.30
N TYR A 116 9.94 4.73 -5.48
CA TYR A 116 10.24 5.04 -4.08
C TYR A 116 11.30 6.12 -3.95
N GLU A 117 12.36 6.03 -4.74
CA GLU A 117 13.42 7.02 -4.74
C GLU A 117 12.90 8.43 -5.07
N LYS A 118 12.05 8.54 -6.12
CA LYS A 118 11.50 9.82 -6.55
C LYS A 118 10.41 10.36 -5.63
N SER A 119 9.79 9.50 -4.84
CA SER A 119 8.64 9.88 -4.01
C SER A 119 9.02 10.22 -2.58
N GLY A 120 10.32 10.38 -2.30
CA GLY A 120 10.77 10.82 -0.98
C GLY A 120 11.00 9.70 0.02
N TRP A 121 10.92 8.45 -0.41
CA TRP A 121 11.31 7.33 0.44
C TRP A 121 12.82 7.28 0.56
N ARG A 122 13.32 6.81 1.70
CA ARG A 122 14.76 6.66 1.94
C ARG A 122 15.13 5.19 1.89
N LEU A 123 16.19 4.86 1.14
CA LEU A 123 16.72 3.51 1.13
C LEU A 123 17.39 3.23 2.49
N LYS A 124 16.80 2.34 3.27
CA LYS A 124 17.28 2.00 4.61
C LYS A 124 18.42 0.99 4.53
N GLU A 125 18.22 -0.08 3.76
CA GLU A 125 19.24 -1.11 3.55
C GLU A 125 18.86 -1.99 2.36
N THR A 126 19.84 -2.74 1.86
CA THR A 126 19.61 -3.79 0.89
C THR A 126 19.93 -5.11 1.56
N LYS A 127 19.00 -6.03 1.54
CA LYS A 127 19.11 -7.29 2.25
C LYS A 127 18.70 -8.44 1.35
N LYS A 128 19.66 -9.33 1.02
CA LYS A 128 19.45 -10.41 0.07
C LYS A 128 19.02 -9.86 -1.29
N ILE A 129 17.80 -10.18 -1.73
CA ILE A 129 17.27 -9.79 -3.03
C ILE A 129 16.33 -8.59 -2.95
N ASN A 130 16.20 -7.97 -1.78
CA ASN A 130 15.25 -6.87 -1.57
C ASN A 130 15.94 -5.61 -1.11
N ASN A 131 15.43 -4.48 -1.57
CA ASN A 131 15.67 -3.18 -0.96
C ASN A 131 14.60 -2.94 0.09
N ILE A 132 14.99 -2.30 1.19
CA ILE A 132 14.05 -1.86 2.24
C ILE A 132 14.00 -0.34 2.18
N TRP A 133 12.83 0.19 1.80
CA TRP A 133 12.59 1.63 1.75
C TRP A 133 11.79 2.06 2.98
N GLU A 134 12.08 3.24 3.50
CA GLU A 134 11.41 3.81 4.67
C GLU A 134 10.81 5.16 4.35
N TRP A 135 9.58 5.36 4.82
CA TRP A 135 8.86 6.62 4.73
C TRP A 135 8.49 7.08 6.14
N GLN A 136 8.67 8.38 6.42
CA GLN A 136 8.32 8.96 7.72
C GLN A 136 7.31 10.06 7.53
N SER A 137 6.25 10.06 8.38
CA SER A 137 5.23 11.09 8.33
C SER A 137 5.81 12.45 8.69
N GLY A 138 5.26 13.50 8.07
CA GLY A 138 5.72 14.86 8.30
C GLY A 138 6.85 15.33 7.40
N GLU A 139 7.35 14.47 6.54
CA GLU A 139 8.35 14.85 5.54
C GLU A 139 7.71 15.35 4.24
#